data_e497b858e7f7aa1b84fe0efd44fb70ae
#
_entry.id   e497b858e7f7aa1b84fe0efd44fb70ae
#
_cell.length_a   1.000
_cell.length_b   1.000
_cell.length_c   1.000
_cell.angle_alpha   90.00
_cell.angle_beta   90.00
_cell.angle_gamma   90.00
#
_symmetry.space_group_name_H-M   'P 1'
#
loop_
_entity.id
_entity.type
_entity.pdbx_description
1 polymer ?
#
loop_
_entity_poly.entity_id
_entity_poly.type
_entity_poly.pdbx_seq_one_letter_code
_entity_poly.pdbx_strand_id
1 'polypeptide(L)'
;MKYNKSATLRFAFKKSLPVLFGYLFLGAAFGIMLFKAGYNWVWAALISLLVYAGSGQFLLVSLISSGAGLATTALMTLFINTRHMFYGLSYIEKFKAGGWRYPFMIFTLTDETYSVNASILSVPDGVDEPRARFLIGEFDHVYWIIGSVLGSLLSAALPMDFTGIDFSMTALFVVIFIDLIRNQKGGAGLIGALGLCTGILCLLIFGADKFLLPSLVLTVAVLSAGRPFFDPERRAAK
;
A
#
# COMPACT_ATOMS: atom_id res chain seq x y z
N MET A 1 -4.47 -32.07 -15.36
CA MET A 1 -5.31 -32.05 -14.15
C MET A 1 -6.48 -31.10 -14.34
N LYS A 2 -7.72 -31.50 -14.02
CA LYS A 2 -8.87 -30.59 -14.07
C LYS A 2 -8.85 -29.72 -12.81
N TYR A 3 -8.61 -28.43 -12.97
CA TYR A 3 -8.73 -27.46 -11.88
C TYR A 3 -10.18 -27.35 -11.40
N ASN A 4 -10.37 -27.32 -10.09
CA ASN A 4 -11.68 -27.13 -9.48
C ASN A 4 -11.92 -25.63 -9.20
N LYS A 5 -12.87 -25.03 -9.92
CA LYS A 5 -13.20 -23.60 -9.80
C LYS A 5 -13.65 -23.22 -8.38
N SER A 6 -14.44 -24.08 -7.74
CA SER A 6 -14.94 -23.85 -6.38
C SER A 6 -13.82 -23.94 -5.34
N ALA A 7 -12.91 -24.91 -5.49
CA ALA A 7 -11.74 -25.03 -4.61
C ALA A 7 -10.82 -23.80 -4.73
N THR A 8 -10.58 -23.34 -5.97
CA THR A 8 -9.78 -22.12 -6.24
C THR A 8 -10.40 -20.87 -5.61
N LEU A 9 -11.72 -20.67 -5.79
CA LEU A 9 -12.43 -19.53 -5.20
C LEU A 9 -12.35 -19.55 -3.66
N ARG A 10 -12.62 -20.71 -3.06
CA ARG A 10 -12.59 -20.90 -1.60
C ARG A 10 -11.19 -20.67 -1.04
N PHE A 11 -10.16 -21.13 -1.73
CA PHE A 11 -8.78 -20.93 -1.35
C PHE A 11 -8.43 -19.43 -1.37
N ALA A 12 -8.74 -18.73 -2.48
CA ALA A 12 -8.47 -17.30 -2.63
C ALA A 12 -9.20 -16.49 -1.54
N PHE A 13 -10.49 -16.76 -1.32
CA PHE A 13 -11.27 -16.08 -0.29
C PHE A 13 -10.70 -16.28 1.12
N LYS A 14 -10.32 -17.51 1.49
CA LYS A 14 -9.70 -17.77 2.80
C LYS A 14 -8.37 -17.02 2.97
N LYS A 15 -7.59 -16.90 1.91
CA LYS A 15 -6.29 -16.20 1.94
C LYS A 15 -6.44 -14.68 2.02
N SER A 16 -7.47 -14.10 1.40
CA SER A 16 -7.76 -12.66 1.45
C SER A 16 -8.51 -12.22 2.73
N LEU A 17 -9.07 -13.16 3.49
CA LEU A 17 -9.89 -12.85 4.66
C LEU A 17 -9.20 -11.94 5.71
N PRO A 18 -7.90 -12.09 6.03
CA PRO A 18 -7.22 -11.15 6.94
C PRO A 18 -7.20 -9.72 6.42
N VAL A 19 -7.10 -9.54 5.10
CA VAL A 19 -7.08 -8.21 4.45
C VAL A 19 -8.47 -7.55 4.52
N LEU A 20 -9.55 -8.33 4.44
CA LEU A 20 -10.93 -7.85 4.51
C LEU A 20 -11.16 -6.90 5.70
N PHE A 21 -10.76 -7.32 6.90
CA PHE A 21 -10.99 -6.52 8.10
C PHE A 21 -10.17 -5.23 8.08
N GLY A 22 -8.90 -5.31 7.68
CA GLY A 22 -8.04 -4.14 7.54
C GLY A 22 -8.57 -3.15 6.51
N TYR A 23 -8.97 -3.65 5.34
CA TYR A 23 -9.44 -2.82 4.24
C TYR A 23 -10.82 -2.21 4.47
N LEU A 24 -11.73 -2.91 5.14
CA LEU A 24 -13.00 -2.30 5.55
C LEU A 24 -12.78 -1.13 6.51
N PHE A 25 -11.88 -1.28 7.48
CA PHE A 25 -11.59 -0.22 8.45
C PHE A 25 -10.84 0.96 7.81
N LEU A 26 -9.72 0.69 7.13
CA LEU A 26 -8.90 1.74 6.50
C LEU A 26 -9.63 2.41 5.33
N GLY A 27 -10.37 1.63 4.53
CA GLY A 27 -11.22 2.17 3.47
C GLY A 27 -12.30 3.08 4.04
N ALA A 28 -12.95 2.69 5.15
CA ALA A 28 -13.93 3.56 5.81
C ALA A 28 -13.28 4.85 6.32
N ALA A 29 -12.09 4.78 6.90
CA ALA A 29 -11.34 5.97 7.31
C ALA A 29 -11.07 6.90 6.12
N PHE A 30 -10.60 6.36 4.99
CA PHE A 30 -10.42 7.13 3.74
C PHE A 30 -11.74 7.78 3.28
N GLY A 31 -12.83 7.00 3.23
CA GLY A 31 -14.14 7.50 2.80
C GLY A 31 -14.67 8.65 3.67
N ILE A 32 -14.49 8.56 5.00
CA ILE A 32 -14.85 9.61 5.95
C ILE A 32 -13.99 10.87 5.72
N MET A 33 -12.68 10.71 5.58
CA MET A 33 -11.77 11.84 5.33
C MET A 33 -12.10 12.53 4.01
N LEU A 34 -12.37 11.77 2.96
CA LEU A 34 -12.74 12.31 1.65
C LEU A 34 -14.07 13.07 1.71
N PHE A 35 -15.07 12.55 2.46
CA PHE A 35 -16.34 13.24 2.68
C PHE A 35 -16.13 14.56 3.42
N LYS A 36 -15.33 14.60 4.47
CA LYS A 36 -14.95 15.82 5.18
C LYS A 36 -14.25 16.85 4.28
N ALA A 37 -13.50 16.39 3.28
CA ALA A 37 -12.89 17.24 2.26
C ALA A 37 -13.89 17.77 1.20
N GLY A 38 -15.18 17.49 1.35
CA GLY A 38 -16.26 17.98 0.48
C GLY A 38 -16.61 17.06 -0.69
N TYR A 39 -16.12 15.83 -0.71
CA TYR A 39 -16.37 14.85 -1.78
C TYR A 39 -17.31 13.75 -1.32
N ASN A 40 -18.33 13.44 -2.10
CA ASN A 40 -19.33 12.43 -1.76
C ASN A 40 -18.86 10.99 -2.03
N TRP A 41 -19.72 10.01 -1.69
CA TRP A 41 -19.43 8.58 -1.85
C TRP A 41 -19.14 8.14 -3.30
N VAL A 42 -19.64 8.87 -4.30
CA VAL A 42 -19.34 8.57 -5.72
C VAL A 42 -17.85 8.77 -5.99
N TRP A 43 -17.27 9.84 -5.47
CA TRP A 43 -15.83 10.08 -5.56
C TRP A 43 -15.02 9.04 -4.78
N ALA A 44 -15.50 8.63 -3.59
CA ALA A 44 -14.87 7.55 -2.85
C ALA A 44 -14.83 6.25 -3.65
N ALA A 45 -15.94 5.90 -4.33
CA ALA A 45 -16.02 4.74 -5.20
C ALA A 45 -15.07 4.87 -6.42
N LEU A 46 -15.11 6.01 -7.14
CA LEU A 46 -14.30 6.21 -8.34
C LEU A 46 -12.80 6.21 -8.05
N ILE A 47 -12.38 6.92 -7.00
CA ILE A 47 -10.97 6.96 -6.60
C ILE A 47 -10.51 5.56 -6.18
N SER A 48 -11.30 4.85 -5.38
CA SER A 48 -10.95 3.48 -4.96
C SER A 48 -10.92 2.50 -6.12
N LEU A 49 -11.79 2.66 -7.12
CA LEU A 49 -11.83 1.81 -8.32
C LEU A 49 -10.63 2.07 -9.26
N LEU A 50 -10.27 3.34 -9.47
CA LEU A 50 -9.33 3.74 -10.53
C LEU A 50 -7.91 3.98 -10.03
N VAL A 51 -7.74 4.47 -8.80
CA VAL A 51 -6.42 4.78 -8.22
C VAL A 51 -5.90 3.61 -7.39
N TYR A 52 -6.72 3.07 -6.51
CA TYR A 52 -6.44 1.90 -5.66
C TYR A 52 -5.02 1.87 -5.08
N ALA A 53 -4.64 2.93 -4.41
CA ALA A 53 -3.27 3.12 -3.90
C ALA A 53 -3.20 3.26 -2.37
N GLY A 54 -4.20 2.80 -1.61
CA GLY A 54 -4.21 2.80 -0.15
C GLY A 54 -3.68 4.11 0.45
N SER A 55 -2.44 4.10 0.93
CA SER A 55 -1.75 5.28 1.47
C SER A 55 -1.69 6.47 0.49
N GLY A 56 -1.61 6.21 -0.82
CA GLY A 56 -1.67 7.25 -1.85
C GLY A 56 -3.02 7.98 -1.88
N GLN A 57 -4.12 7.29 -1.56
CA GLN A 57 -5.45 7.90 -1.49
C GLN A 57 -5.61 8.80 -0.25
N PHE A 58 -5.03 8.44 0.90
CA PHE A 58 -4.96 9.33 2.06
C PHE A 58 -4.13 10.58 1.76
N LEU A 59 -2.97 10.41 1.11
CA LEU A 59 -2.17 11.52 0.64
C LEU A 59 -2.95 12.41 -0.34
N LEU A 60 -3.72 11.81 -1.26
CA LEU A 60 -4.56 12.55 -2.21
C LEU A 60 -5.55 13.47 -1.50
N VAL A 61 -6.22 12.99 -0.43
CA VAL A 61 -7.13 13.85 0.36
C VAL A 61 -6.38 15.05 0.92
N SER A 62 -5.19 14.85 1.49
CA SER A 62 -4.36 15.94 2.04
C SER A 62 -3.92 16.93 0.96
N LEU A 63 -3.51 16.45 -0.22
CA LEU A 63 -3.09 17.29 -1.35
C LEU A 63 -4.26 18.13 -1.90
N ILE A 64 -5.44 17.54 -2.02
CA ILE A 64 -6.65 18.26 -2.46
C ILE A 64 -7.02 19.33 -1.42
N SER A 65 -7.05 18.97 -0.14
CA SER A 65 -7.41 19.89 0.96
C SER A 65 -6.45 21.07 1.10
N SER A 66 -5.16 20.86 0.78
CA SER A 66 -4.14 21.92 0.80
C SER A 66 -4.07 22.75 -0.49
N GLY A 67 -4.84 22.38 -1.54
CA GLY A 67 -4.76 23.05 -2.85
C GLY A 67 -3.42 22.85 -3.54
N ALA A 68 -2.77 21.69 -3.35
CA ALA A 68 -1.47 21.38 -3.92
C ALA A 68 -1.48 21.43 -5.45
N GLY A 69 -0.44 22.04 -6.05
CA GLY A 69 -0.29 22.09 -7.50
C GLY A 69 -0.02 20.71 -8.12
N LEU A 70 -0.32 20.56 -9.42
CA LEU A 70 -0.19 19.30 -10.16
C LEU A 70 1.23 18.71 -10.08
N ALA A 71 2.27 19.52 -10.16
CA ALA A 71 3.65 19.06 -10.08
C ALA A 71 3.97 18.43 -8.71
N THR A 72 3.55 19.08 -7.62
CA THR A 72 3.68 18.56 -6.26
C THR A 72 2.91 17.26 -6.11
N THR A 73 1.68 17.23 -6.58
CA THR A 73 0.83 16.03 -6.54
C THR A 73 1.48 14.87 -7.29
N ALA A 74 1.99 15.09 -8.49
CA ALA A 74 2.66 14.07 -9.30
C ALA A 74 3.90 13.52 -8.60
N LEU A 75 4.76 14.40 -8.07
CA LEU A 75 5.98 14.00 -7.36
C LEU A 75 5.67 13.21 -6.08
N MET A 76 4.77 13.71 -5.25
CA MET A 76 4.39 13.03 -4.00
C MET A 76 3.75 11.67 -4.26
N THR A 77 2.87 11.59 -5.28
CA THR A 77 2.25 10.32 -5.69
C THR A 77 3.30 9.33 -6.21
N LEU A 78 4.25 9.79 -7.02
CA LEU A 78 5.35 8.95 -7.49
C LEU A 78 6.15 8.39 -6.32
N PHE A 79 6.55 9.24 -5.37
CA PHE A 79 7.39 8.82 -4.25
C PHE A 79 6.68 7.82 -3.33
N ILE A 80 5.43 8.06 -2.94
CA ILE A 80 4.71 7.16 -2.04
C ILE A 80 4.44 5.80 -2.70
N ASN A 81 4.25 5.79 -4.04
CA ASN A 81 3.95 4.58 -4.79
C ASN A 81 5.20 3.89 -5.39
N THR A 82 6.40 4.43 -5.22
CA THR A 82 7.64 3.82 -5.72
C THR A 82 7.82 2.38 -5.24
N ARG A 83 7.39 2.06 -4.03
CA ARG A 83 7.43 0.71 -3.46
C ARG A 83 6.65 -0.32 -4.31
N HIS A 84 5.54 0.08 -4.93
CA HIS A 84 4.75 -0.81 -5.79
C HIS A 84 5.51 -1.25 -7.05
N MET A 85 6.45 -0.42 -7.55
CA MET A 85 7.32 -0.80 -8.66
C MET A 85 8.21 -2.00 -8.27
N PHE A 86 8.76 -2.01 -7.05
CA PHE A 86 9.60 -3.12 -6.57
C PHE A 86 8.78 -4.39 -6.34
N TYR A 87 7.56 -4.27 -5.83
CA TYR A 87 6.65 -5.42 -5.69
C TYR A 87 6.31 -6.02 -7.04
N GLY A 88 5.99 -5.17 -8.02
CA GLY A 88 5.71 -5.57 -9.39
C GLY A 88 6.85 -6.38 -9.99
N LEU A 89 8.08 -5.93 -9.85
CA LEU A 89 9.28 -6.63 -10.35
C LEU A 89 9.39 -8.06 -9.80
N SER A 90 9.09 -8.26 -8.51
CA SER A 90 9.18 -9.57 -7.85
C SER A 90 8.13 -10.57 -8.34
N TYR A 91 7.03 -10.09 -8.95
CA TYR A 91 5.89 -10.92 -9.37
C TYR A 91 5.73 -11.06 -10.89
N ILE A 92 6.59 -10.44 -11.71
CA ILE A 92 6.48 -10.45 -13.17
C ILE A 92 6.28 -11.88 -13.69
N GLU A 93 7.18 -12.80 -13.36
CA GLU A 93 7.13 -14.17 -13.90
C GLU A 93 5.90 -14.96 -13.39
N LYS A 94 5.56 -14.79 -12.11
CA LYS A 94 4.40 -15.48 -11.52
C LYS A 94 3.08 -15.00 -12.11
N PHE A 95 2.96 -13.68 -12.35
CA PHE A 95 1.72 -13.09 -12.85
C PHE A 95 1.55 -13.23 -14.35
N LYS A 96 2.64 -13.36 -15.12
CA LYS A 96 2.57 -13.71 -16.57
C LYS A 96 1.78 -14.99 -16.83
N ALA A 97 1.83 -15.96 -15.91
CA ALA A 97 1.02 -17.18 -15.99
C ALA A 97 -0.50 -16.91 -15.93
N GLY A 98 -0.93 -15.74 -15.46
CA GLY A 98 -2.33 -15.30 -15.45
C GLY A 98 -2.88 -14.89 -16.82
N GLY A 99 -2.03 -14.78 -17.85
CA GLY A 99 -2.42 -14.41 -19.21
C GLY A 99 -3.07 -13.02 -19.28
N TRP A 100 -4.29 -12.90 -19.82
CA TRP A 100 -5.00 -11.62 -19.96
C TRP A 100 -5.31 -10.91 -18.63
N ARG A 101 -5.26 -11.63 -17.51
CA ARG A 101 -5.48 -11.09 -16.15
C ARG A 101 -4.25 -10.34 -15.61
N TYR A 102 -3.09 -10.52 -16.26
CA TYR A 102 -1.81 -9.95 -15.81
C TYR A 102 -1.86 -8.45 -15.50
N PRO A 103 -2.41 -7.57 -16.37
CA PRO A 103 -2.45 -6.13 -16.08
C PRO A 103 -3.24 -5.80 -14.81
N PHE A 104 -4.37 -6.49 -14.58
CA PHE A 104 -5.17 -6.31 -13.39
C PHE A 104 -4.46 -6.82 -12.13
N MET A 105 -3.75 -7.95 -12.22
CA MET A 105 -2.97 -8.49 -11.10
C MET A 105 -1.85 -7.55 -10.67
N ILE A 106 -1.22 -6.85 -11.61
CA ILE A 106 -0.22 -5.81 -11.30
C ILE A 106 -0.89 -4.57 -10.68
N PHE A 107 -2.01 -4.14 -11.23
CA PHE A 107 -2.78 -3.00 -10.72
C PHE A 107 -3.25 -3.23 -9.27
N THR A 108 -3.67 -4.45 -8.95
CA THR A 108 -4.17 -4.80 -7.60
C THR A 108 -3.08 -5.23 -6.62
N LEU A 109 -1.80 -5.11 -6.97
CA LEU A 109 -0.69 -5.52 -6.12
C LEU A 109 -0.32 -4.41 -5.12
N THR A 110 -1.06 -4.34 -4.02
CA THR A 110 -0.77 -3.50 -2.85
C THR A 110 0.19 -4.18 -1.87
N ASP A 111 0.54 -3.52 -0.77
CA ASP A 111 1.38 -4.08 0.30
C ASP A 111 0.77 -5.35 0.88
N GLU A 112 -0.53 -5.33 1.14
CA GLU A 112 -1.27 -6.42 1.74
C GLU A 112 -1.44 -7.57 0.75
N THR A 113 -1.84 -7.28 -0.49
CA THR A 113 -1.96 -8.29 -1.56
C THR A 113 -0.60 -8.91 -1.87
N TYR A 114 0.49 -8.14 -1.82
CA TYR A 114 1.87 -8.66 -1.92
C TYR A 114 2.17 -9.63 -0.78
N SER A 115 1.88 -9.24 0.47
CA SER A 115 2.11 -10.06 1.66
C SER A 115 1.33 -11.38 1.61
N VAL A 116 0.04 -11.33 1.25
CA VAL A 116 -0.78 -12.54 1.06
C VAL A 116 -0.18 -13.44 -0.01
N ASN A 117 0.15 -12.88 -1.17
CA ASN A 117 0.75 -13.66 -2.27
C ASN A 117 2.11 -14.26 -1.89
N ALA A 118 2.94 -13.55 -1.11
CA ALA A 118 4.22 -14.04 -0.61
C ALA A 118 4.06 -15.20 0.39
N SER A 119 2.97 -15.22 1.15
CA SER A 119 2.65 -16.30 2.09
C SER A 119 2.23 -17.61 1.41
N ILE A 120 1.94 -17.59 0.10
CA ILE A 120 1.55 -18.77 -0.68
C ILE A 120 2.81 -19.46 -1.19
N LEU A 121 3.33 -20.41 -0.43
CA LEU A 121 4.49 -21.23 -0.81
C LEU A 121 4.08 -22.37 -1.76
N SER A 122 2.88 -22.93 -1.56
CA SER A 122 2.29 -23.97 -2.40
C SER A 122 0.78 -23.88 -2.37
N VAL A 123 0.12 -24.38 -3.39
CA VAL A 123 -1.34 -24.48 -3.47
C VAL A 123 -1.79 -25.94 -3.35
N PRO A 124 -2.96 -26.21 -2.76
CA PRO A 124 -3.52 -27.56 -2.70
C PRO A 124 -3.82 -28.14 -4.11
N ASP A 125 -3.87 -29.46 -4.19
CA ASP A 125 -4.26 -30.16 -5.42
C ASP A 125 -5.64 -29.70 -5.92
N GLY A 126 -5.72 -29.47 -7.21
CA GLY A 126 -6.94 -28.99 -7.88
C GLY A 126 -7.17 -27.48 -7.81
N VAL A 127 -6.32 -26.70 -7.13
CA VAL A 127 -6.35 -25.23 -7.15
C VAL A 127 -5.56 -24.69 -8.35
N ASP A 128 -6.18 -23.82 -9.12
CA ASP A 128 -5.52 -23.03 -10.18
C ASP A 128 -4.78 -21.84 -9.54
N GLU A 129 -3.47 -21.93 -9.38
CA GLU A 129 -2.67 -20.92 -8.68
C GLU A 129 -2.74 -19.53 -9.34
N PRO A 130 -2.53 -19.36 -10.66
CA PRO A 130 -2.66 -18.05 -11.30
C PRO A 130 -4.04 -17.42 -11.10
N ARG A 131 -5.09 -18.24 -11.19
CA ARG A 131 -6.45 -17.78 -10.95
C ARG A 131 -6.69 -17.43 -9.47
N ALA A 132 -6.15 -18.20 -8.54
CA ALA A 132 -6.25 -17.90 -7.11
C ALA A 132 -5.60 -16.56 -6.76
N ARG A 133 -4.43 -16.27 -7.31
CA ARG A 133 -3.72 -14.99 -7.12
C ARG A 133 -4.48 -13.81 -7.72
N PHE A 134 -5.09 -13.99 -8.89
CA PHE A 134 -5.99 -13.00 -9.50
C PHE A 134 -7.19 -12.71 -8.59
N LEU A 135 -7.87 -13.76 -8.10
CA LEU A 135 -9.04 -13.62 -7.22
C LEU A 135 -8.70 -12.94 -5.89
N ILE A 136 -7.52 -13.18 -5.33
CA ILE A 136 -7.06 -12.47 -4.11
C ILE A 136 -7.02 -10.97 -4.38
N GLY A 137 -6.37 -10.53 -5.46
CA GLY A 137 -6.33 -9.11 -5.82
C GLY A 137 -7.72 -8.52 -6.08
N GLU A 138 -8.63 -9.29 -6.71
CA GLU A 138 -10.01 -8.88 -6.96
C GLU A 138 -10.79 -8.71 -5.64
N PHE A 139 -10.67 -9.65 -4.71
CA PHE A 139 -11.31 -9.54 -3.40
C PHE A 139 -10.79 -8.35 -2.60
N ASP A 140 -9.48 -8.18 -2.52
CA ASP A 140 -8.86 -7.08 -1.80
C ASP A 140 -9.31 -5.73 -2.37
N HIS A 141 -9.36 -5.61 -3.70
CA HIS A 141 -9.85 -4.40 -4.37
C HIS A 141 -11.32 -4.11 -4.03
N VAL A 142 -12.18 -5.12 -4.08
CA VAL A 142 -13.60 -4.99 -3.73
C VAL A 142 -13.77 -4.60 -2.25
N TYR A 143 -13.00 -5.18 -1.34
CA TYR A 143 -13.04 -4.83 0.09
C TYR A 143 -12.71 -3.36 0.33
N TRP A 144 -11.70 -2.85 -0.37
CA TRP A 144 -11.31 -1.45 -0.29
C TRP A 144 -12.40 -0.51 -0.80
N ILE A 145 -12.99 -0.82 -1.96
CA ILE A 145 -14.10 -0.03 -2.53
C ILE A 145 -15.29 -0.01 -1.57
N ILE A 146 -15.68 -1.17 -1.06
CA ILE A 146 -16.80 -1.28 -0.11
C ILE A 146 -16.50 -0.46 1.15
N GLY A 147 -15.33 -0.61 1.75
CA GLY A 147 -14.92 0.16 2.91
C GLY A 147 -15.00 1.67 2.65
N SER A 148 -14.44 2.14 1.54
CA SER A 148 -14.42 3.56 1.16
C SER A 148 -15.81 4.15 0.98
N VAL A 149 -16.69 3.43 0.29
CA VAL A 149 -18.08 3.84 0.08
C VAL A 149 -18.86 3.87 1.40
N LEU A 150 -18.75 2.79 2.20
CA LEU A 150 -19.40 2.71 3.51
C LEU A 150 -18.95 3.84 4.44
N GLY A 151 -17.66 4.15 4.49
CA GLY A 151 -17.14 5.24 5.29
C GLY A 151 -17.68 6.60 4.88
N SER A 152 -17.73 6.88 3.57
CA SER A 152 -18.30 8.12 3.05
C SER A 152 -19.80 8.25 3.34
N LEU A 153 -20.57 7.16 3.16
CA LEU A 153 -22.00 7.14 3.48
C LEU A 153 -22.25 7.28 4.99
N LEU A 154 -21.43 6.64 5.82
CA LEU A 154 -21.54 6.74 7.27
C LEU A 154 -21.29 8.18 7.73
N SER A 155 -20.29 8.84 7.17
CA SER A 155 -19.99 10.25 7.48
C SER A 155 -21.10 11.20 7.01
N ALA A 156 -21.80 10.86 5.91
CA ALA A 156 -22.93 11.64 5.42
C ALA A 156 -24.20 11.46 6.28
N ALA A 157 -24.42 10.24 6.81
CA ALA A 157 -25.64 9.88 7.53
C ALA A 157 -25.61 10.22 9.03
N LEU A 158 -24.41 10.19 9.64
CA LEU A 158 -24.25 10.38 11.09
C LEU A 158 -23.49 11.67 11.37
N PRO A 159 -24.08 12.61 12.14
CA PRO A 159 -23.38 13.82 12.60
C PRO A 159 -22.44 13.49 13.76
N MET A 160 -21.56 12.49 13.56
CA MET A 160 -20.57 12.07 14.55
C MET A 160 -19.30 12.90 14.41
N ASP A 161 -18.66 13.12 15.55
CA ASP A 161 -17.30 13.64 15.56
C ASP A 161 -16.33 12.50 15.24
N PHE A 162 -15.73 12.56 14.05
CA PHE A 162 -14.67 11.64 13.61
C PHE A 162 -13.27 12.20 13.89
N THR A 163 -13.11 13.02 14.93
CA THR A 163 -11.82 13.52 15.38
C THR A 163 -10.87 12.36 15.67
N GLY A 164 -9.67 12.44 15.13
CA GLY A 164 -8.65 11.39 15.27
C GLY A 164 -8.69 10.32 14.19
N ILE A 165 -9.67 10.30 13.26
CA ILE A 165 -9.62 9.36 12.13
C ILE A 165 -8.41 9.61 11.22
N ASP A 166 -7.92 10.85 11.19
CA ASP A 166 -6.71 11.24 10.47
C ASP A 166 -5.46 10.49 10.99
N PHE A 167 -5.50 10.03 12.24
CA PHE A 167 -4.46 9.20 12.84
C PHE A 167 -4.37 7.82 12.18
N SER A 168 -5.42 7.35 11.51
CA SER A 168 -5.43 6.05 10.80
C SER A 168 -4.31 5.97 9.78
N MET A 169 -4.01 7.06 9.05
CA MET A 169 -2.90 7.13 8.12
C MET A 169 -1.55 7.02 8.83
N THR A 170 -1.36 7.76 9.91
CA THR A 170 -0.13 7.68 10.71
C THR A 170 0.07 6.29 11.28
N ALA A 171 -0.99 5.69 11.84
CA ALA A 171 -0.95 4.32 12.36
C ALA A 171 -0.59 3.31 11.26
N LEU A 172 -1.17 3.42 10.07
CA LEU A 172 -0.86 2.57 8.92
C LEU A 172 0.63 2.64 8.57
N PHE A 173 1.20 3.85 8.45
CA PHE A 173 2.63 4.00 8.13
C PHE A 173 3.53 3.49 9.25
N VAL A 174 3.17 3.67 10.51
CA VAL A 174 3.92 3.12 11.66
C VAL A 174 3.91 1.58 11.60
N VAL A 175 2.76 0.97 11.34
CA VAL A 175 2.65 -0.50 11.22
C VAL A 175 3.50 -1.00 10.05
N ILE A 176 3.38 -0.41 8.87
CA ILE A 176 4.19 -0.78 7.68
C ILE A 176 5.69 -0.64 7.99
N PHE A 177 6.10 0.43 8.64
CA PHE A 177 7.49 0.66 9.01
C PHE A 177 8.01 -0.40 9.98
N ILE A 178 7.23 -0.75 11.01
CA ILE A 178 7.57 -1.80 11.97
C ILE A 178 7.68 -3.16 11.26
N ASP A 179 6.72 -3.49 10.40
CA ASP A 179 6.72 -4.75 9.65
C ASP A 179 7.92 -4.86 8.71
N LEU A 180 8.29 -3.79 8.02
CA LEU A 180 9.47 -3.76 7.17
C LEU A 180 10.76 -4.02 7.97
N ILE A 181 10.89 -3.45 9.18
CA ILE A 181 12.05 -3.69 10.05
C ILE A 181 12.07 -5.13 10.58
N ARG A 182 10.91 -5.68 10.98
CA ARG A 182 10.82 -7.01 11.60
C ARG A 182 10.98 -8.15 10.61
N ASN A 183 10.48 -7.99 9.39
CA ASN A 183 10.42 -9.07 8.40
C ASN A 183 11.67 -9.15 7.51
N GLN A 184 12.53 -8.13 7.51
CA GLN A 184 13.79 -8.17 6.75
C GLN A 184 14.96 -8.62 7.62
N LYS A 185 15.67 -9.65 7.17
CA LYS A 185 16.91 -10.13 7.79
C LYS A 185 18.08 -9.24 7.35
N GLY A 186 18.89 -8.79 8.32
CA GLY A 186 20.19 -8.19 8.05
C GLY A 186 20.16 -6.68 7.74
N GLY A 187 20.24 -5.84 8.75
CA GLY A 187 20.51 -4.39 8.57
C GLY A 187 19.27 -3.50 8.40
N ALA A 188 18.07 -4.05 8.28
CA ALA A 188 16.84 -3.26 8.10
C ALA A 188 16.58 -2.25 9.21
N GLY A 189 16.92 -2.59 10.46
CA GLY A 189 16.84 -1.64 11.58
C GLY A 189 17.75 -0.42 11.41
N LEU A 190 18.97 -0.63 10.90
CA LEU A 190 19.90 0.46 10.63
C LEU A 190 19.41 1.34 9.47
N ILE A 191 18.90 0.72 8.40
CA ILE A 191 18.30 1.44 7.26
C ILE A 191 17.10 2.26 7.72
N GLY A 192 16.22 1.66 8.54
CA GLY A 192 15.08 2.36 9.13
C GLY A 192 15.49 3.52 10.04
N ALA A 193 16.50 3.32 10.89
CA ALA A 193 17.04 4.37 11.74
C ALA A 193 17.63 5.53 10.91
N LEU A 194 18.38 5.23 9.85
CA LEU A 194 18.91 6.25 8.93
C LEU A 194 17.78 7.05 8.26
N GLY A 195 16.71 6.36 7.80
CA GLY A 195 15.54 7.02 7.24
C GLY A 195 14.85 7.96 8.24
N LEU A 196 14.70 7.53 9.50
CA LEU A 196 14.16 8.38 10.57
C LEU A 196 15.08 9.57 10.86
N CYS A 197 16.39 9.36 11.00
CA CYS A 197 17.36 10.43 11.27
C CYS A 197 17.37 11.48 10.13
N THR A 198 17.38 11.06 8.87
CA THR A 198 17.32 11.97 7.73
C THR A 198 15.99 12.72 7.66
N GLY A 199 14.88 12.03 7.97
CA GLY A 199 13.55 12.62 8.05
C GLY A 199 13.46 13.70 9.12
N ILE A 200 13.89 13.39 10.34
CA ILE A 200 13.93 14.36 11.46
C ILE A 200 14.85 15.55 11.14
N LEU A 201 16.04 15.29 10.61
CA LEU A 201 16.97 16.35 10.22
C LEU A 201 16.35 17.31 9.20
N CYS A 202 15.73 16.75 8.14
CA CYS A 202 15.09 17.57 7.12
C CYS A 202 13.85 18.31 7.67
N LEU A 203 13.10 17.70 8.57
CA LEU A 203 11.96 18.35 9.24
C LEU A 203 12.41 19.58 10.03
N LEU A 204 13.53 19.48 10.75
CA LEU A 204 14.08 20.60 11.54
C LEU A 204 14.63 21.73 10.64
N ILE A 205 15.19 21.40 9.48
CA ILE A 205 15.82 22.38 8.58
C ILE A 205 14.78 23.04 7.65
N PHE A 206 13.88 22.28 7.07
CA PHE A 206 12.96 22.74 6.02
C PHE A 206 11.53 22.97 6.51
N GLY A 207 11.20 22.58 7.74
CA GLY A 207 9.86 22.66 8.32
C GLY A 207 8.90 21.61 7.77
N ALA A 208 7.70 21.52 8.37
CA ALA A 208 6.72 20.48 8.11
C ALA A 208 6.21 20.44 6.65
N ASP A 209 6.12 21.58 5.99
CA ASP A 209 5.53 21.68 4.65
C ASP A 209 6.49 21.26 3.52
N LYS A 210 7.82 21.28 3.76
CA LYS A 210 8.82 21.13 2.72
C LYS A 210 9.84 20.02 2.96
N PHE A 211 9.80 19.32 4.11
CA PHE A 211 10.85 18.36 4.49
C PHE A 211 10.82 17.04 3.70
N LEU A 212 9.66 16.63 3.17
CA LEU A 212 9.45 15.32 2.56
C LEU A 212 10.39 15.05 1.38
N LEU A 213 10.45 15.97 0.42
CA LEU A 213 11.31 15.81 -0.77
C LEU A 213 12.80 15.81 -0.43
N PRO A 214 13.33 16.79 0.36
CA PRO A 214 14.71 16.78 0.79
C PRO A 214 15.07 15.52 1.60
N SER A 215 14.19 15.06 2.49
CA SER A 215 14.47 13.87 3.30
C SER A 215 14.56 12.61 2.44
N LEU A 216 13.72 12.46 1.45
CA LEU A 216 13.75 11.33 0.54
C LEU A 216 15.02 11.34 -0.33
N VAL A 217 15.37 12.48 -0.92
CA VAL A 217 16.58 12.62 -1.72
C VAL A 217 17.83 12.33 -0.87
N LEU A 218 17.89 12.90 0.35
CA LEU A 218 18.99 12.68 1.27
C LEU A 218 19.08 11.21 1.69
N THR A 219 17.96 10.58 2.04
CA THR A 219 17.92 9.16 2.41
C THR A 219 18.42 8.27 1.27
N VAL A 220 17.94 8.49 0.05
CA VAL A 220 18.39 7.74 -1.13
C VAL A 220 19.89 7.96 -1.38
N ALA A 221 20.38 9.19 -1.28
CA ALA A 221 21.79 9.51 -1.46
C ALA A 221 22.66 8.80 -0.42
N VAL A 222 22.29 8.87 0.88
CA VAL A 222 23.01 8.23 1.98
C VAL A 222 23.03 6.69 1.81
N LEU A 223 21.89 6.09 1.49
CA LEU A 223 21.79 4.65 1.29
C LEU A 223 22.55 4.18 0.04
N SER A 224 22.52 4.97 -1.04
CA SER A 224 23.27 4.65 -2.26
C SER A 224 24.79 4.75 -2.05
N ALA A 225 25.24 5.78 -1.35
CA ALA A 225 26.65 5.94 -0.98
C ALA A 225 27.11 4.85 0.02
N GLY A 226 26.23 4.49 0.97
CA GLY A 226 26.49 3.47 1.98
C GLY A 226 26.22 2.03 1.52
N ARG A 227 25.81 1.80 0.27
CA ARG A 227 25.47 0.46 -0.25
C ARG A 227 26.49 -0.63 0.08
N PRO A 228 27.83 -0.40 0.01
CA PRO A 228 28.81 -1.41 0.37
C PRO A 228 28.74 -1.86 1.83
N PHE A 229 28.21 -1.02 2.72
CA PHE A 229 28.08 -1.31 4.15
C PHE A 229 26.75 -1.99 4.50
N PHE A 230 25.71 -1.82 3.67
CA PHE A 230 24.35 -2.29 3.94
C PHE A 230 24.01 -3.59 3.21
N ASP A 231 24.84 -4.01 2.21
CA ASP A 231 24.60 -5.22 1.41
C ASP A 231 25.11 -6.46 2.17
N PRO A 232 24.21 -7.36 2.65
CA PRO A 232 24.62 -8.55 3.42
C PRO A 232 25.44 -9.54 2.59
N GLU A 233 25.18 -9.64 1.29
CA GLU A 233 25.89 -10.59 0.40
C GLU A 233 27.35 -10.18 0.20
N ARG A 234 27.65 -8.90 0.16
CA ARG A 234 29.03 -8.39 0.10
C ARG A 234 29.78 -8.45 1.43
N ARG A 235 29.04 -8.47 2.57
CA ARG A 235 29.69 -8.69 3.89
C ARG A 235 30.14 -10.14 4.08
N ALA A 236 29.41 -11.10 3.52
CA ALA A 236 29.74 -12.52 3.59
C ALA A 236 30.87 -12.93 2.62
N ALA A 237 31.18 -12.08 1.64
CA ALA A 237 32.23 -12.31 0.63
C ALA A 237 33.62 -11.68 0.98
N LYS A 238 33.71 -11.03 2.14
CA LYS A 238 34.97 -10.54 2.73
C LYS A 238 35.32 -11.31 3.99
#